data_39c18ef6e85f53895f81710af06ff1e7
#
_entry.id   39c18ef6e85f53895f81710af06ff1e7
#
_cell.length_a   1.000
_cell.length_b   1.000
_cell.length_c   1.000
_cell.angle_alpha   90.00
_cell.angle_beta   90.00
_cell.angle_gamma   90.00
#
_symmetry.space_group_name_H-M   'P 1'
#
loop_
_entity.id
_entity.type
_entity.pdbx_description
1 polymer ?
#
loop_
_entity_poly.entity_id
_entity_poly.type
_entity_poly.pdbx_seq_one_letter_code
_entity_poly.pdbx_strand_id
1 'polypeptide(L)'
;MSIGVWKPAKDQVLDESSLRSLLGALPSDPLETIAELAASDFLAYRFMVTEDHTAWLVAEQLSGAQVEQLVRFFTLAEQSWSGWEAGKRSAVIPLVSRLKAQGAFDPALRRWIKKNTDNRYLPNGAAL
;
A
#
# COMPACT_ATOMS: atom_id res chain seq x y z
N MET A 1 27.65 20.16 -3.56
CA MET A 1 27.24 19.63 -3.55
C MET A 1 26.56 18.89 -3.74
N SER A 2 26.25 19.11 -4.03
CA SER A 2 25.44 18.59 -4.13
C SER A 2 25.24 17.35 -4.18
N ILE A 3 26.09 16.77 -4.16
CA ILE A 3 25.91 15.42 -3.98
C ILE A 3 25.03 15.12 -2.86
N GLY A 4 25.14 15.88 -1.82
CA GLY A 4 24.31 15.68 -0.68
C GLY A 4 22.84 15.83 -0.97
N VAL A 5 22.53 16.44 -2.09
CA VAL A 5 21.14 16.63 -2.45
C VAL A 5 20.51 15.36 -2.94
N TRP A 6 21.29 14.51 -3.58
CA TRP A 6 20.76 13.27 -4.10
C TRP A 6 20.84 12.19 -3.04
N LYS A 7 19.70 11.56 -2.78
CA LYS A 7 19.59 10.54 -1.76
C LYS A 7 19.23 9.23 -2.40
N PRO A 8 20.14 8.27 -2.40
CA PRO A 8 19.84 6.97 -2.98
C PRO A 8 18.92 6.15 -2.09
N ALA A 9 18.81 4.89 -2.40
CA ALA A 9 17.87 3.99 -1.79
C ALA A 9 17.89 3.97 -0.27
N LYS A 10 18.98 4.35 0.35
CA LYS A 10 19.02 4.30 1.81
C LYS A 10 18.06 5.27 2.47
N ASP A 11 17.54 6.25 1.72
CA ASP A 11 16.52 7.15 2.24
C ASP A 11 15.13 6.60 2.00
N GLN A 12 15.04 5.50 1.25
CA GLN A 12 13.76 4.88 0.93
C GLN A 12 13.59 3.67 1.83
N VAL A 13 13.17 3.92 3.05
CA VAL A 13 12.99 2.88 4.04
C VAL A 13 11.53 2.74 4.37
N LEU A 14 11.05 1.50 4.35
CA LEU A 14 9.70 1.21 4.76
C LEU A 14 9.66 1.17 6.29
N ASP A 15 9.19 2.24 6.89
CA ASP A 15 9.07 2.36 8.33
C ASP A 15 7.80 3.12 8.67
N GLU A 16 7.56 3.31 9.96
CA GLU A 16 6.35 4.00 10.40
C GLU A 16 6.29 5.41 9.84
N SER A 17 7.42 6.09 9.79
CA SER A 17 7.48 7.46 9.31
C SER A 17 7.08 7.56 7.83
N SER A 18 7.59 6.65 7.00
CA SER A 18 7.27 6.66 5.58
C SER A 18 5.80 6.32 5.35
N LEU A 19 5.24 5.41 6.15
CA LEU A 19 3.82 5.07 6.02
C LEU A 19 2.92 6.23 6.45
N ARG A 20 3.29 6.93 7.52
CA ARG A 20 2.51 8.09 7.95
C ARG A 20 2.63 9.23 6.97
N SER A 21 3.78 9.38 6.33
CA SER A 21 3.96 10.38 5.29
C SER A 21 3.03 10.08 4.10
N LEU A 22 2.99 8.82 3.67
CA LEU A 22 2.10 8.42 2.59
C LEU A 22 0.64 8.68 2.97
N LEU A 23 0.24 8.27 4.18
CA LEU A 23 -1.13 8.49 4.63
C LEU A 23 -1.48 9.97 4.66
N GLY A 24 -0.52 10.83 5.03
CA GLY A 24 -0.73 12.27 5.03
C GLY A 24 -0.94 12.86 3.65
N ALA A 25 -0.48 12.17 2.62
CA ALA A 25 -0.68 12.59 1.24
C ALA A 25 -2.00 12.08 0.65
N LEU A 26 -2.71 11.22 1.37
CA LEU A 26 -3.97 10.65 0.93
C LEU A 26 -5.14 11.37 1.61
N PRO A 27 -6.34 11.32 1.00
CA PRO A 27 -7.51 11.91 1.66
C PRO A 27 -7.82 11.17 2.96
N SER A 28 -8.57 11.83 3.83
CA SER A 28 -8.95 11.21 5.11
C SER A 28 -10.09 10.22 4.95
N ASP A 29 -10.94 10.40 3.94
CA ASP A 29 -12.01 9.45 3.68
C ASP A 29 -11.47 8.19 3.01
N PRO A 30 -12.12 7.03 3.18
CA PRO A 30 -11.65 5.81 2.52
C PRO A 30 -11.58 6.00 1.01
N LEU A 31 -10.45 5.62 0.43
CA LEU A 31 -10.23 5.76 -1.00
C LEU A 31 -11.15 4.82 -1.79
N GLU A 32 -11.90 5.38 -2.71
CA GLU A 32 -12.74 4.60 -3.62
C GLU A 32 -12.17 4.63 -5.03
N THR A 33 -11.36 5.63 -5.35
CA THR A 33 -10.78 5.80 -6.67
C THR A 33 -9.46 6.51 -6.54
N ILE A 34 -8.60 6.34 -7.52
CA ILE A 34 -7.31 7.00 -7.58
C ILE A 34 -7.29 8.05 -8.71
N ALA A 35 -8.43 8.25 -9.35
CA ALA A 35 -8.51 9.10 -10.55
C ALA A 35 -8.08 10.54 -10.29
N GLU A 36 -8.22 11.03 -9.06
CA GLU A 36 -7.86 12.40 -8.74
C GLU A 36 -6.43 12.55 -8.24
N LEU A 37 -5.71 11.43 -8.12
CA LEU A 37 -4.33 11.44 -7.67
C LEU A 37 -3.40 11.28 -8.86
N ALA A 38 -2.28 11.98 -8.84
CA ALA A 38 -1.29 11.87 -9.91
C ALA A 38 -0.17 10.93 -9.47
N ALA A 39 0.12 9.92 -10.27
CA ALA A 39 1.18 8.97 -9.94
C ALA A 39 2.50 9.67 -9.66
N SER A 40 2.77 10.78 -10.38
CA SER A 40 4.01 11.51 -10.19
C SER A 40 4.15 12.08 -8.77
N ASP A 41 3.03 12.36 -8.10
CA ASP A 41 3.06 12.89 -6.74
C ASP A 41 3.40 11.82 -5.72
N PHE A 42 3.37 10.55 -6.12
CA PHE A 42 3.60 9.42 -5.21
C PHE A 42 4.86 8.63 -5.55
N LEU A 43 5.69 9.15 -6.44
CA LEU A 43 6.93 8.44 -6.83
C LEU A 43 7.84 8.15 -5.63
N ALA A 44 7.82 9.00 -4.62
CA ALA A 44 8.65 8.80 -3.43
C ALA A 44 8.25 7.53 -2.66
N TYR A 45 7.06 7.01 -2.89
CA TYR A 45 6.55 5.83 -2.17
C TYR A 45 6.56 4.57 -3.01
N ARG A 46 6.93 4.68 -4.29
CA ARG A 46 6.87 3.53 -5.19
C ARG A 46 7.82 2.40 -4.77
N PHE A 47 8.91 2.72 -4.08
CA PHE A 47 9.83 1.69 -3.60
C PHE A 47 9.12 0.66 -2.73
N MET A 48 8.02 1.03 -2.10
CA MET A 48 7.31 0.15 -1.18
C MET A 48 6.74 -1.09 -1.89
N VAL A 49 6.45 -1.01 -3.19
CA VAL A 49 5.87 -2.15 -3.91
C VAL A 49 6.88 -3.27 -4.15
N THR A 50 8.17 -3.01 -3.93
CA THR A 50 9.21 -4.02 -4.11
C THR A 50 9.75 -4.55 -2.79
N GLU A 51 9.19 -4.12 -1.66
CA GLU A 51 9.68 -4.55 -0.35
C GLU A 51 9.19 -5.96 -0.02
N ASP A 52 9.98 -6.67 0.77
CA ASP A 52 9.56 -7.97 1.25
C ASP A 52 8.36 -7.84 2.18
N HIS A 53 7.55 -8.89 2.22
CA HIS A 53 6.38 -8.87 3.09
C HIS A 53 6.76 -8.69 4.56
N THR A 54 7.93 -9.17 4.97
CA THR A 54 8.38 -9.00 6.36
C THR A 54 8.62 -7.54 6.71
N ALA A 55 8.97 -6.71 5.73
CA ALA A 55 9.17 -5.29 5.99
C ALA A 55 7.87 -4.60 6.37
N TRP A 56 6.73 -5.17 5.99
CA TRP A 56 5.42 -4.59 6.27
C TRP A 56 4.96 -4.82 7.70
N LEU A 57 5.74 -5.54 8.52
CA LEU A 57 5.42 -5.66 9.94
C LEU A 57 5.36 -4.31 10.63
N VAL A 58 6.01 -3.31 10.07
CA VAL A 58 5.96 -1.94 10.59
C VAL A 58 4.53 -1.41 10.63
N ALA A 59 3.63 -1.96 9.82
CA ALA A 59 2.24 -1.53 9.82
C ALA A 59 1.52 -1.87 11.13
N GLU A 60 2.13 -2.66 12.00
CA GLU A 60 1.56 -2.94 13.32
C GLU A 60 1.41 -1.67 14.16
N GLN A 61 2.13 -0.63 13.81
CA GLN A 61 2.05 0.65 14.52
C GLN A 61 0.84 1.48 14.12
N LEU A 62 0.12 1.04 13.09
CA LEU A 62 -0.99 1.81 12.53
C LEU A 62 -2.34 1.29 13.02
N SER A 63 -3.33 2.19 13.02
CA SER A 63 -4.70 1.79 13.34
C SER A 63 -5.31 0.99 12.19
N GLY A 64 -6.42 0.30 12.46
CA GLY A 64 -7.13 -0.44 11.42
C GLY A 64 -7.56 0.45 10.27
N ALA A 65 -8.04 1.66 10.57
CA ALA A 65 -8.47 2.59 9.52
C ALA A 65 -7.29 3.03 8.65
N GLN A 66 -6.12 3.22 9.26
CA GLN A 66 -4.93 3.60 8.50
C GLN A 66 -4.46 2.45 7.61
N VAL A 67 -4.48 1.23 8.14
CA VAL A 67 -4.09 0.06 7.35
C VAL A 67 -5.08 -0.15 6.20
N GLU A 68 -6.37 0.04 6.46
CA GLU A 68 -7.37 -0.07 5.39
C GLU A 68 -7.11 0.93 4.29
N GLN A 69 -6.77 2.17 4.63
CA GLN A 69 -6.50 3.19 3.61
C GLN A 69 -5.30 2.80 2.75
N LEU A 70 -4.27 2.21 3.37
CA LEU A 70 -3.13 1.71 2.62
C LEU A 70 -3.53 0.56 1.70
N VAL A 71 -4.38 -0.35 2.17
CA VAL A 71 -4.87 -1.44 1.34
C VAL A 71 -5.58 -0.87 0.11
N ARG A 72 -6.44 0.10 0.31
CA ARG A 72 -7.17 0.73 -0.81
C ARG A 72 -6.22 1.43 -1.77
N PHE A 73 -5.25 2.17 -1.23
CA PHE A 73 -4.29 2.87 -2.07
C PHE A 73 -3.50 1.89 -2.94
N PHE A 74 -2.91 0.86 -2.33
CA PHE A 74 -2.07 -0.07 -3.09
C PHE A 74 -2.88 -0.90 -4.08
N THR A 75 -4.11 -1.29 -3.72
CA THR A 75 -4.98 -1.99 -4.65
C THR A 75 -5.18 -1.17 -5.92
N LEU A 76 -5.49 0.11 -5.74
CA LEU A 76 -5.78 0.99 -6.88
C LEU A 76 -4.51 1.37 -7.64
N ALA A 77 -3.43 1.68 -6.94
CA ALA A 77 -2.19 2.08 -7.58
C ALA A 77 -1.60 0.93 -8.39
N GLU A 78 -1.60 -0.28 -7.83
CA GLU A 78 -1.06 -1.44 -8.53
C GLU A 78 -1.87 -1.75 -9.78
N GLN A 79 -3.15 -1.48 -9.76
CA GLN A 79 -4.02 -1.75 -10.90
C GLN A 79 -3.92 -0.66 -11.97
N SER A 80 -3.75 0.59 -11.56
CA SER A 80 -3.92 1.73 -12.45
C SER A 80 -2.64 2.41 -12.90
N TRP A 81 -1.58 2.37 -12.08
CA TRP A 81 -0.37 3.13 -12.36
C TRP A 81 0.73 2.23 -12.90
N SER A 82 1.26 2.62 -14.07
CA SER A 82 2.36 1.88 -14.68
C SER A 82 3.56 1.87 -13.75
N GLY A 83 4.15 0.68 -13.58
CA GLY A 83 5.32 0.52 -12.73
C GLY A 83 4.99 0.24 -11.28
N TRP A 84 3.72 0.19 -10.92
CA TRP A 84 3.30 -0.12 -9.56
C TRP A 84 2.81 -1.56 -9.39
N GLU A 85 2.75 -2.31 -10.49
CA GLU A 85 2.30 -3.70 -10.44
C GLU A 85 3.27 -4.51 -9.57
N ALA A 86 2.72 -5.33 -8.69
CA ALA A 86 3.56 -6.08 -7.76
C ALA A 86 3.29 -7.59 -7.78
N GLY A 87 2.21 -8.04 -8.37
CA GLY A 87 1.91 -9.47 -8.45
C GLY A 87 1.87 -10.12 -7.08
N LYS A 88 2.65 -11.18 -6.91
CA LYS A 88 2.68 -11.91 -5.65
C LYS A 88 3.38 -11.14 -4.53
N ARG A 89 4.03 -10.05 -4.86
CA ARG A 89 4.71 -9.21 -3.87
C ARG A 89 3.83 -8.05 -3.40
N SER A 90 2.58 -8.02 -3.84
CA SER A 90 1.67 -6.93 -3.52
C SER A 90 1.66 -6.62 -2.02
N ALA A 91 1.75 -5.34 -1.70
CA ALA A 91 1.67 -4.87 -0.33
C ALA A 91 0.30 -5.17 0.29
N VAL A 92 -0.71 -5.37 -0.54
CA VAL A 92 -2.06 -5.71 -0.07
C VAL A 92 -2.03 -6.99 0.75
N ILE A 93 -1.18 -7.94 0.38
CA ILE A 93 -1.11 -9.22 1.07
C ILE A 93 -0.73 -9.07 2.55
N PRO A 94 0.43 -8.47 2.89
CA PRO A 94 0.77 -8.32 4.30
C PRO A 94 -0.14 -7.33 5.02
N LEU A 95 -0.66 -6.32 4.32
CA LEU A 95 -1.57 -5.37 4.95
C LEU A 95 -2.90 -6.02 5.32
N VAL A 96 -3.45 -6.85 4.46
CA VAL A 96 -4.68 -7.60 4.77
C VAL A 96 -4.40 -8.57 5.92
N SER A 97 -3.24 -9.20 5.92
CA SER A 97 -2.86 -10.08 7.02
C SER A 97 -2.88 -9.32 8.35
N ARG A 98 -2.42 -8.08 8.35
CA ARG A 98 -2.46 -7.24 9.55
C ARG A 98 -3.89 -6.96 9.97
N LEU A 99 -4.77 -6.64 9.02
CA LEU A 99 -6.18 -6.40 9.34
C LEU A 99 -6.83 -7.65 9.92
N LYS A 100 -6.51 -8.82 9.36
CA LYS A 100 -7.04 -10.07 9.92
C LYS A 100 -6.58 -10.29 11.35
N ALA A 101 -5.32 -10.00 11.62
CA ALA A 101 -4.78 -10.15 12.97
C ALA A 101 -5.45 -9.23 13.97
N GLN A 102 -5.91 -8.06 13.50
CA GLN A 102 -6.62 -7.10 14.35
C GLN A 102 -8.11 -7.39 14.44
N GLY A 103 -8.60 -8.39 13.71
CA GLY A 103 -10.04 -8.64 13.64
C GLY A 103 -10.78 -7.55 12.89
N ALA A 104 -10.08 -6.84 12.01
CA ALA A 104 -10.63 -5.67 11.32
C ALA A 104 -10.79 -5.87 9.81
N PHE A 105 -10.61 -7.08 9.31
CA PHE A 105 -10.76 -7.31 7.89
C PHE A 105 -12.22 -7.57 7.53
N ASP A 106 -12.88 -6.52 7.10
CA ASP A 106 -14.31 -6.52 6.81
C ASP A 106 -14.59 -7.26 5.50
N PRO A 107 -15.64 -8.11 5.46
CA PRO A 107 -16.04 -8.77 4.20
C PRO A 107 -16.33 -7.77 3.07
N ALA A 108 -16.80 -6.58 3.39
CA ALA A 108 -17.06 -5.56 2.38
C ALA A 108 -15.75 -5.09 1.75
N LEU A 109 -14.69 -4.96 2.56
CA LEU A 109 -13.39 -4.58 2.03
C LEU A 109 -12.83 -5.68 1.14
N ARG A 110 -13.01 -6.93 1.53
CA ARG A 110 -12.58 -8.06 0.71
C ARG A 110 -13.24 -8.02 -0.65
N ARG A 111 -14.55 -7.79 -0.69
CA ARG A 111 -15.27 -7.68 -1.96
C ARG A 111 -14.80 -6.50 -2.78
N TRP A 112 -14.52 -5.38 -2.11
CA TRP A 112 -14.03 -4.18 -2.77
C TRP A 112 -12.66 -4.44 -3.44
N ILE A 113 -11.76 -5.13 -2.74
CA ILE A 113 -10.45 -5.47 -3.31
C ILE A 113 -10.63 -6.31 -4.58
N LYS A 114 -11.42 -7.37 -4.47
CA LYS A 114 -11.63 -8.26 -5.62
C LYS A 114 -12.21 -7.52 -6.82
N LYS A 115 -13.05 -6.54 -6.57
CA LYS A 115 -13.69 -5.76 -7.62
C LYS A 115 -12.72 -4.80 -8.29
N ASN A 116 -11.68 -4.39 -7.59
CA ASN A 116 -10.78 -3.34 -8.05
C ASN A 116 -9.38 -3.83 -8.42
N THR A 117 -9.16 -5.14 -8.49
CA THR A 117 -7.86 -5.68 -8.87
C THR A 117 -8.01 -6.82 -9.87
N ASP A 118 -7.04 -6.87 -10.81
CA ASP A 118 -6.89 -8.01 -11.71
C ASP A 118 -5.74 -8.91 -11.27
N ASN A 119 -5.10 -8.60 -10.15
CA ASN A 119 -3.98 -9.38 -9.65
C ASN A 119 -4.48 -10.73 -9.17
N ARG A 120 -4.09 -11.80 -9.89
CA ARG A 120 -4.57 -13.14 -9.58
C ARG A 120 -4.15 -13.63 -8.20
N TYR A 121 -3.10 -13.06 -7.65
CA TYR A 121 -2.63 -13.48 -6.33
C TYR A 121 -3.51 -12.93 -5.21
N LEU A 122 -4.25 -11.85 -5.48
CA LEU A 122 -5.12 -11.27 -4.46
C LEU A 122 -6.45 -12.00 -4.35
N PRO A 123 -7.18 -12.27 -5.45
CA PRO A 123 -8.46 -12.96 -5.32
C PRO A 123 -8.33 -14.40 -4.86
N ASN A 124 -7.20 -15.05 -5.16
CA ASN A 124 -7.03 -16.47 -4.89
C ASN A 124 -6.04 -16.77 -3.78
N GLY A 125 -5.43 -15.74 -3.22
CA GLY A 125 -4.41 -15.94 -2.21
C GLY A 125 -4.99 -16.19 -0.85
N ALA A 126 -4.19 -16.78 0.02
CA ALA A 126 -4.60 -16.99 1.40
C ALA A 126 -4.82 -15.66 2.13
N ALA A 127 -4.30 -14.57 1.58
CA ALA A 127 -4.46 -13.26 2.19
C ALA A 127 -5.91 -12.79 2.19
N LEU A 128 -6.69 -13.20 1.20
CA LEU A 128 -8.07 -12.82 1.09
C LEU A 128 -8.98 -14.01 1.34
#